data_fe5b960aee29121aa0bac3da83d2fbaf
#
_entry.id   fe5b960aee29121aa0bac3da83d2fbaf
#
_cell.length_a   1.000
_cell.length_b   1.000
_cell.length_c   1.000
_cell.angle_alpha   90.00
_cell.angle_beta   90.00
_cell.angle_gamma   90.00
#
_symmetry.space_group_name_H-M   'P 1'
#
loop_
_entity.id
_entity.type
_entity.pdbx_description
1 polymer ?
#
loop_
_entity_poly.entity_id
_entity_poly.type
_entity_poly.pdbx_seq_one_letter_code
_entity_poly.pdbx_strand_id
1 'polypeptide(L)'
;MLRLESLSCGYGPVRAVHDLSFEVEKGALFALLGPNGAGKTSTIMAIMGHVDVQAGRIFFESEEMTGRPAMDRVKEGIAVVPEGRLLFTDLSVDENLIVGGYALPRSEYAENRERVFSLFPRLAERHKQIAGSLSGGEQQMLAIGRALMSKPKFLLVDELSLGLMPKMVDLCFEALLTLKRNGLTILLVEQNTARALDIADEVCILASGRLVYRGSSGEAKEKQGLFETYLGVVCEASASSS
;
A
#
# COMPACT_ATOMS: atom_id res chain seq x y z
N MET A 1 12.18 4.33 -9.66
CA MET A 1 11.71 4.96 -8.41
C MET A 1 12.16 4.18 -7.18
N LEU A 2 11.63 2.98 -6.94
CA LEU A 2 12.07 2.04 -5.91
C LEU A 2 12.71 0.83 -6.56
N ARG A 3 13.83 0.32 -6.01
CA ARG A 3 14.49 -0.91 -6.48
C ARG A 3 14.94 -1.74 -5.29
N LEU A 4 14.56 -3.02 -5.30
CA LEU A 4 15.02 -4.03 -4.37
C LEU A 4 16.00 -4.95 -5.09
N GLU A 5 17.15 -5.19 -4.48
CA GLU A 5 18.18 -6.09 -4.99
C GLU A 5 18.43 -7.22 -4.00
N SER A 6 18.04 -8.44 -4.37
CA SER A 6 18.21 -9.66 -3.57
C SER A 6 17.81 -9.50 -2.10
N LEU A 7 16.71 -8.75 -1.85
CA LEU A 7 16.26 -8.42 -0.51
C LEU A 7 15.89 -9.68 0.26
N SER A 8 16.49 -9.85 1.42
CA SER A 8 16.04 -10.82 2.42
C SER A 8 15.84 -10.09 3.74
N CYS A 9 14.65 -10.21 4.31
CA CYS A 9 14.27 -9.50 5.53
C CYS A 9 13.36 -10.36 6.42
N GLY A 10 13.27 -9.97 7.70
CA GLY A 10 12.45 -10.69 8.67
C GLY A 10 12.61 -10.17 10.08
N TYR A 11 12.10 -10.92 11.04
CA TYR A 11 12.03 -10.56 12.44
C TYR A 11 12.99 -11.43 13.27
N GLY A 12 14.05 -10.84 13.78
CA GLY A 12 15.10 -11.57 14.50
C GLY A 12 15.67 -12.70 13.64
N PRO A 13 15.65 -13.98 14.10
CA PRO A 13 16.17 -15.11 13.33
C PRO A 13 15.23 -15.59 12.22
N VAL A 14 13.97 -15.15 12.23
CA VAL A 14 12.95 -15.61 11.26
C VAL A 14 13.01 -14.75 10.01
N ARG A 15 13.35 -15.36 8.88
CA ARG A 15 13.33 -14.72 7.57
C ARG A 15 11.96 -14.88 6.91
N ALA A 16 11.30 -13.77 6.64
CA ALA A 16 9.97 -13.73 6.01
C ALA A 16 10.04 -13.55 4.49
N VAL A 17 11.13 -12.94 3.99
CA VAL A 17 11.37 -12.68 2.56
C VAL A 17 12.75 -13.17 2.19
N HIS A 18 12.87 -13.82 1.02
CA HIS A 18 14.09 -14.46 0.56
C HIS A 18 14.42 -14.02 -0.87
N ASP A 19 15.55 -13.34 -1.05
CA ASP A 19 16.14 -13.00 -2.36
C ASP A 19 15.17 -12.31 -3.32
N LEU A 20 14.40 -11.34 -2.79
CA LEU A 20 13.39 -10.62 -3.55
C LEU A 20 14.02 -9.47 -4.35
N SER A 21 13.83 -9.48 -5.67
CA SER A 21 14.31 -8.42 -6.56
C SER A 21 13.18 -7.95 -7.46
N PHE A 22 12.89 -6.65 -7.41
CA PHE A 22 12.02 -5.97 -8.37
C PHE A 22 12.28 -4.47 -8.39
N GLU A 23 11.74 -3.80 -9.39
CA GLU A 23 11.80 -2.36 -9.55
C GLU A 23 10.39 -1.80 -9.79
N VAL A 24 10.09 -0.65 -9.19
CA VAL A 24 8.87 0.12 -9.40
C VAL A 24 9.23 1.40 -10.13
N GLU A 25 8.68 1.61 -11.30
CA GLU A 25 8.90 2.81 -12.10
C GLU A 25 8.17 4.02 -11.50
N LYS A 26 8.67 5.22 -11.81
CA LYS A 26 8.04 6.47 -11.36
C LYS A 26 6.68 6.65 -12.03
N GLY A 27 5.66 6.98 -11.22
CA GLY A 27 4.28 7.17 -11.68
C GLY A 27 3.52 5.86 -11.93
N ALA A 28 4.15 4.70 -11.73
CA ALA A 28 3.49 3.41 -11.86
C ALA A 28 2.69 3.04 -10.60
N LEU A 29 1.64 2.24 -10.80
CA LEU A 29 1.00 1.47 -9.76
C LEU A 29 1.43 0.01 -9.90
N PHE A 30 2.23 -0.43 -8.93
CA PHE A 30 2.79 -1.76 -8.88
C PHE A 30 2.07 -2.58 -7.81
N ALA A 31 1.60 -3.79 -8.15
CA ALA A 31 0.93 -4.67 -7.20
C ALA A 31 1.86 -5.80 -6.72
N LEU A 32 1.94 -5.97 -5.40
CA LEU A 32 2.61 -7.09 -4.76
C LEU A 32 1.53 -8.02 -4.18
N LEU A 33 1.30 -9.14 -4.84
CA LEU A 33 0.23 -10.07 -4.56
C LEU A 33 0.74 -11.34 -3.88
N GLY A 34 -0.13 -12.05 -3.21
CA GLY A 34 0.21 -13.32 -2.57
C GLY A 34 -0.73 -13.67 -1.43
N PRO A 35 -0.72 -14.93 -0.97
CA PRO A 35 -1.52 -15.36 0.18
C PRO A 35 -1.04 -14.72 1.48
N ASN A 36 -1.81 -14.90 2.56
CA ASN A 36 -1.39 -14.48 3.89
C ASN A 36 -0.11 -15.23 4.30
N GLY A 37 0.81 -14.50 4.92
CA GLY A 37 2.13 -15.04 5.28
C GLY A 37 3.14 -15.14 4.13
N ALA A 38 2.81 -14.68 2.90
CA ALA A 38 3.75 -14.70 1.78
C ALA A 38 4.93 -13.72 1.89
N GLY A 39 4.95 -12.83 2.88
CA GLY A 39 6.00 -11.84 3.08
C GLY A 39 5.69 -10.44 2.56
N LYS A 40 4.46 -10.18 2.11
CA LYS A 40 4.02 -8.89 1.56
C LYS A 40 4.21 -7.72 2.54
N THR A 41 3.58 -7.80 3.71
CA THR A 41 3.71 -6.80 4.78
C THR A 41 5.15 -6.66 5.27
N SER A 42 5.89 -7.78 5.38
CA SER A 42 7.31 -7.74 5.76
C SER A 42 8.16 -6.99 4.72
N THR A 43 7.82 -7.09 3.43
CA THR A 43 8.47 -6.31 2.36
C THR A 43 8.20 -4.82 2.53
N ILE A 44 6.94 -4.41 2.76
CA ILE A 44 6.58 -3.01 3.05
C ILE A 44 7.34 -2.51 4.29
N MET A 45 7.34 -3.29 5.37
CA MET A 45 8.00 -2.91 6.62
C MET A 45 9.52 -2.79 6.46
N ALA A 46 10.15 -3.63 5.62
CA ALA A 46 11.56 -3.49 5.28
C ALA A 46 11.83 -2.22 4.45
N ILE A 47 10.95 -1.89 3.47
CA ILE A 47 11.04 -0.65 2.70
C ILE A 47 10.85 0.57 3.61
N MET A 48 10.01 0.50 4.64
CA MET A 48 9.81 1.56 5.62
C MET A 48 10.92 1.64 6.70
N GLY A 49 11.78 0.61 6.81
CA GLY A 49 12.84 0.56 7.83
C GLY A 49 12.38 0.11 9.21
N HIS A 50 11.27 -0.61 9.28
CA HIS A 50 10.72 -1.19 10.51
C HIS A 50 11.08 -2.67 10.70
N VAL A 51 11.64 -3.29 9.67
CA VAL A 51 12.10 -4.68 9.70
C VAL A 51 13.54 -4.73 9.19
N ASP A 52 14.36 -5.55 9.83
CA ASP A 52 15.78 -5.67 9.53
C ASP A 52 16.01 -6.30 8.16
N VAL A 53 16.83 -5.66 7.35
CA VAL A 53 17.38 -6.20 6.11
C VAL A 53 18.56 -7.10 6.47
N GLN A 54 18.38 -8.41 6.30
CA GLN A 54 19.38 -9.44 6.60
C GLN A 54 20.36 -9.66 5.44
N ALA A 55 19.91 -9.39 4.20
CA ALA A 55 20.75 -9.40 2.99
C ALA A 55 20.07 -8.60 1.87
N GLY A 56 20.87 -8.19 0.88
CA GLY A 56 20.39 -7.41 -0.25
C GLY A 56 20.34 -5.91 0.04
N ARG A 57 19.75 -5.14 -0.87
CA ARG A 57 19.73 -3.68 -0.81
C ARG A 57 18.42 -3.10 -1.25
N ILE A 58 18.07 -1.94 -0.71
CA ILE A 58 16.90 -1.13 -1.05
C ILE A 58 17.38 0.22 -1.56
N PHE A 59 16.93 0.62 -2.75
CA PHE A 59 17.22 1.91 -3.34
C PHE A 59 15.95 2.69 -3.58
N PHE A 60 15.97 3.98 -3.30
CA PHE A 60 14.91 4.93 -3.60
C PHE A 60 15.48 6.14 -4.31
N GLU A 61 14.97 6.48 -5.51
CA GLU A 61 15.47 7.57 -6.36
C GLU A 61 16.98 7.55 -6.63
N SER A 62 17.62 6.42 -6.71
CA SER A 62 19.08 6.21 -6.86
C SER A 62 19.89 6.27 -5.57
N GLU A 63 19.28 6.58 -4.42
CA GLU A 63 19.95 6.53 -3.13
C GLU A 63 19.70 5.21 -2.43
N GLU A 64 20.75 4.67 -1.78
CA GLU A 64 20.60 3.47 -0.96
C GLU A 64 19.93 3.81 0.37
N MET A 65 18.82 3.10 0.65
CA MET A 65 18.01 3.23 1.87
C MET A 65 18.27 2.11 2.88
N THR A 66 19.04 1.09 2.51
CA THR A 66 19.36 -0.04 3.39
C THR A 66 19.94 0.47 4.71
N GLY A 67 19.34 0.05 5.83
CA GLY A 67 19.79 0.48 7.17
C GLY A 67 19.47 1.93 7.56
N ARG A 68 18.90 2.77 6.69
CA ARG A 68 18.46 4.12 7.08
C ARG A 68 17.24 4.04 8.00
N PRO A 69 17.14 4.87 9.04
CA PRO A 69 15.97 4.95 9.91
C PRO A 69 14.68 5.27 9.16
N ALA A 70 13.54 4.80 9.67
CA ALA A 70 12.22 5.05 9.08
C ALA A 70 11.91 6.56 8.89
N MET A 71 12.31 7.38 9.86
CA MET A 71 12.09 8.85 9.79
C MET A 71 12.79 9.48 8.57
N ASP A 72 13.97 9.02 8.20
CA ASP A 72 14.68 9.55 7.04
C ASP A 72 14.00 9.13 5.74
N ARG A 73 13.46 7.92 5.68
CA ARG A 73 12.69 7.44 4.53
C ARG A 73 11.40 8.24 4.32
N VAL A 74 10.73 8.63 5.40
CA VAL A 74 9.57 9.53 5.34
C VAL A 74 9.97 10.91 4.80
N LYS A 75 11.11 11.47 5.23
CA LYS A 75 11.63 12.75 4.72
C LYS A 75 11.95 12.70 3.22
N GLU A 76 12.41 11.56 2.72
CA GLU A 76 12.64 11.35 1.28
C GLU A 76 11.33 11.27 0.46
N GLY A 77 10.18 11.14 1.13
CA GLY A 77 8.86 11.14 0.51
C GLY A 77 8.24 9.75 0.36
N ILE A 78 8.61 8.79 1.21
CA ILE A 78 7.93 7.50 1.31
C ILE A 78 6.87 7.58 2.40
N ALA A 79 5.62 7.24 2.07
CA ALA A 79 4.54 7.13 3.05
C ALA A 79 3.87 5.77 2.99
N VAL A 80 3.21 5.37 4.07
CA VAL A 80 2.49 4.10 4.16
C VAL A 80 1.07 4.28 4.65
N VAL A 81 0.13 3.58 4.00
CA VAL A 81 -1.21 3.28 4.49
C VAL A 81 -1.13 1.86 5.05
N PRO A 82 -1.08 1.69 6.37
CA PRO A 82 -0.90 0.37 6.98
C PRO A 82 -2.18 -0.45 6.95
N GLU A 83 -2.05 -1.78 7.00
CA GLU A 83 -3.14 -2.68 7.32
C GLU A 83 -3.82 -2.25 8.64
N GLY A 84 -5.14 -2.42 8.73
CA GLY A 84 -5.90 -2.08 9.93
C GLY A 84 -6.04 -0.56 10.19
N ARG A 85 -5.65 0.30 9.23
CA ARG A 85 -5.82 1.78 9.24
C ARG A 85 -4.97 2.51 10.27
N LEU A 86 -4.79 1.98 11.46
CA LEU A 86 -4.01 2.50 12.59
C LEU A 86 -4.27 4.00 12.85
N LEU A 87 -5.56 4.40 12.89
CA LEU A 87 -5.96 5.77 13.18
C LEU A 87 -5.84 6.08 14.68
N PHE A 88 -5.68 7.36 14.98
CA PHE A 88 -5.86 7.88 16.33
C PHE A 88 -7.37 8.04 16.56
N THR A 89 -7.99 7.01 17.14
CA THR A 89 -9.45 6.87 17.23
C THR A 89 -10.11 7.94 18.11
N ASP A 90 -9.39 8.50 19.06
CA ASP A 90 -9.86 9.55 19.99
C ASP A 90 -9.65 10.97 19.43
N LEU A 91 -8.95 11.08 18.30
CA LEU A 91 -8.74 12.34 17.59
C LEU A 91 -9.80 12.52 16.49
N SER A 92 -10.09 13.77 16.17
CA SER A 92 -10.94 14.12 15.02
C SER A 92 -10.27 13.77 13.68
N VAL A 93 -11.04 13.85 12.59
CA VAL A 93 -10.52 13.74 11.22
C VAL A 93 -9.40 14.76 10.98
N ASP A 94 -9.65 16.04 11.29
CA ASP A 94 -8.64 17.11 11.15
C ASP A 94 -7.36 16.82 11.93
N GLU A 95 -7.48 16.40 13.18
CA GLU A 95 -6.31 16.10 14.02
C GLU A 95 -5.52 14.91 13.49
N ASN A 96 -6.19 13.85 12.98
CA ASN A 96 -5.51 12.75 12.29
C ASN A 96 -4.72 13.24 11.07
N LEU A 97 -5.29 14.17 10.28
CA LEU A 97 -4.60 14.76 9.13
C LEU A 97 -3.41 15.61 9.57
N ILE A 98 -3.55 16.41 10.64
CA ILE A 98 -2.44 17.19 11.21
C ILE A 98 -1.26 16.29 11.58
N VAL A 99 -1.53 15.16 12.24
CA VAL A 99 -0.48 14.19 12.58
C VAL A 99 0.22 13.64 11.33
N GLY A 100 -0.52 13.36 10.25
CA GLY A 100 0.05 12.91 8.98
C GLY A 100 1.00 13.92 8.33
N GLY A 101 0.73 15.22 8.52
CA GLY A 101 1.52 16.30 7.95
C GLY A 101 2.64 16.84 8.84
N TYR A 102 2.96 16.19 9.97
CA TYR A 102 3.88 16.73 10.97
C TYR A 102 5.29 17.06 10.44
N ALA A 103 5.74 16.36 9.40
CA ALA A 103 7.05 16.54 8.79
C ALA A 103 7.11 17.73 7.80
N LEU A 104 5.95 18.34 7.47
CA LEU A 104 5.85 19.45 6.54
C LEU A 104 5.80 20.81 7.24
N PRO A 105 6.23 21.88 6.54
CA PRO A 105 5.99 23.24 6.99
C PRO A 105 4.50 23.51 7.20
N ARG A 106 4.15 24.21 8.28
CA ARG A 106 2.74 24.57 8.58
C ARG A 106 2.05 25.35 7.48
N SER A 107 2.82 26.10 6.68
CA SER A 107 2.31 26.86 5.52
C SER A 107 1.73 25.96 4.43
N GLU A 108 2.16 24.69 4.35
CA GLU A 108 1.70 23.76 3.34
C GLU A 108 0.51 22.91 3.79
N TYR A 109 0.21 22.93 5.10
CA TYR A 109 -0.83 22.11 5.68
C TYR A 109 -2.22 22.37 5.06
N ALA A 110 -2.63 23.64 4.95
CA ALA A 110 -3.95 24.01 4.44
C ALA A 110 -4.17 23.51 3.01
N GLU A 111 -3.19 23.70 2.14
CA GLU A 111 -3.25 23.23 0.76
C GLU A 111 -3.35 21.71 0.65
N ASN A 112 -2.56 20.98 1.45
CA ASN A 112 -2.61 19.52 1.43
C ASN A 112 -3.92 18.96 1.98
N ARG A 113 -4.43 19.58 3.04
CA ARG A 113 -5.75 19.24 3.60
C ARG A 113 -6.85 19.41 2.56
N GLU A 114 -6.85 20.52 1.82
CA GLU A 114 -7.83 20.74 0.75
C GLU A 114 -7.72 19.71 -0.39
N ARG A 115 -6.50 19.29 -0.72
CA ARG A 115 -6.28 18.19 -1.68
C ARG A 115 -6.87 16.87 -1.18
N VAL A 116 -6.67 16.54 0.11
CA VAL A 116 -7.27 15.36 0.72
C VAL A 116 -8.80 15.46 0.73
N PHE A 117 -9.36 16.60 1.06
CA PHE A 117 -10.81 16.81 1.08
C PHE A 117 -11.42 16.80 -0.33
N SER A 118 -10.70 17.28 -1.34
CA SER A 118 -11.12 17.16 -2.74
C SER A 118 -11.15 15.70 -3.21
N LEU A 119 -10.21 14.88 -2.73
CA LEU A 119 -10.20 13.44 -3.03
C LEU A 119 -11.28 12.68 -2.24
N PHE A 120 -11.56 13.12 -1.01
CA PHE A 120 -12.51 12.49 -0.08
C PHE A 120 -13.50 13.52 0.50
N PRO A 121 -14.53 13.97 -0.27
CA PRO A 121 -15.49 14.98 0.19
C PRO A 121 -16.21 14.63 1.49
N ARG A 122 -16.43 13.32 1.75
CA ARG A 122 -17.03 12.85 3.00
C ARG A 122 -16.20 13.17 4.23
N LEU A 123 -14.87 13.21 4.10
CA LEU A 123 -14.00 13.63 5.20
C LEU A 123 -14.11 15.14 5.46
N ALA A 124 -14.29 15.95 4.41
CA ALA A 124 -14.52 17.38 4.55
C ALA A 124 -15.81 17.68 5.33
N GLU A 125 -16.90 16.97 5.00
CA GLU A 125 -18.20 17.10 5.71
C GLU A 125 -18.07 16.75 7.19
N ARG A 126 -17.14 15.87 7.55
CA ARG A 126 -16.98 15.27 8.88
C ARG A 126 -15.68 15.65 9.56
N HIS A 127 -15.02 16.73 9.13
CA HIS A 127 -13.65 17.05 9.55
C HIS A 127 -13.47 17.20 11.06
N LYS A 128 -14.53 17.59 11.80
CA LYS A 128 -14.55 17.70 13.28
C LYS A 128 -14.97 16.41 13.99
N GLN A 129 -15.45 15.38 13.23
CA GLN A 129 -15.93 14.15 13.83
C GLN A 129 -14.76 13.30 14.35
N ILE A 130 -14.96 12.64 15.48
CA ILE A 130 -13.99 11.71 16.08
C ILE A 130 -13.81 10.51 15.16
N ALA A 131 -12.56 10.18 14.83
CA ALA A 131 -12.20 9.16 13.87
C ALA A 131 -12.76 7.76 14.22
N GLY A 132 -12.80 7.42 15.49
CA GLY A 132 -13.35 6.15 15.97
C GLY A 132 -14.84 5.96 15.67
N SER A 133 -15.60 7.06 15.46
CA SER A 133 -17.05 7.03 15.15
C SER A 133 -17.36 7.00 13.65
N LEU A 134 -16.34 7.05 12.79
CA LEU A 134 -16.49 6.93 11.35
C LEU A 134 -16.83 5.49 10.94
N SER A 135 -17.50 5.32 9.81
CA SER A 135 -17.65 4.00 9.18
C SER A 135 -16.28 3.44 8.75
N GLY A 136 -16.17 2.11 8.61
CA GLY A 136 -14.91 1.47 8.20
C GLY A 136 -14.33 2.02 6.89
N GLY A 137 -15.18 2.37 5.92
CA GLY A 137 -14.75 2.98 4.67
C GLY A 137 -14.25 4.42 4.84
N GLU A 138 -14.93 5.23 5.67
CA GLU A 138 -14.47 6.59 5.98
C GLU A 138 -13.15 6.57 6.76
N GLN A 139 -12.98 5.60 7.66
CA GLN A 139 -11.70 5.38 8.35
C GLN A 139 -10.58 5.01 7.37
N GLN A 140 -10.86 4.20 6.33
CA GLN A 140 -9.88 3.86 5.30
C GLN A 140 -9.50 5.10 4.47
N MET A 141 -10.49 5.91 4.07
CA MET A 141 -10.25 7.19 3.40
C MET A 141 -9.38 8.11 4.26
N LEU A 142 -9.63 8.15 5.58
CA LEU A 142 -8.84 8.95 6.51
C LEU A 142 -7.41 8.42 6.63
N ALA A 143 -7.20 7.11 6.65
CA ALA A 143 -5.86 6.52 6.67
C ALA A 143 -5.06 6.88 5.40
N ILE A 144 -5.69 6.81 4.21
CA ILE A 144 -5.09 7.28 2.95
C ILE A 144 -4.81 8.78 3.04
N GLY A 145 -5.81 9.59 3.44
CA GLY A 145 -5.68 11.04 3.59
C GLY A 145 -4.53 11.42 4.51
N ARG A 146 -4.39 10.75 5.65
CA ARG A 146 -3.30 10.96 6.60
C ARG A 146 -1.92 10.69 5.97
N ALA A 147 -1.78 9.62 5.19
CA ALA A 147 -0.53 9.34 4.48
C ALA A 147 -0.22 10.41 3.41
N LEU A 148 -1.24 10.92 2.72
CA LEU A 148 -1.09 11.96 1.70
C LEU A 148 -0.70 13.33 2.28
N MET A 149 -0.98 13.58 3.58
CA MET A 149 -0.60 14.82 4.23
C MET A 149 0.92 15.06 4.25
N SER A 150 1.75 14.03 4.13
CA SER A 150 3.21 14.16 4.01
C SER A 150 3.70 14.55 2.60
N LYS A 151 2.82 14.75 1.62
CA LYS A 151 3.16 14.96 0.19
C LYS A 151 4.11 13.88 -0.37
N PRO A 152 3.76 12.60 -0.26
CA PRO A 152 4.67 11.55 -0.64
C PRO A 152 4.95 11.54 -2.14
N LYS A 153 6.17 11.13 -2.52
CA LYS A 153 6.55 10.75 -3.88
C LYS A 153 6.19 9.28 -4.16
N PHE A 154 6.12 8.47 -3.10
CA PHE A 154 5.89 7.04 -3.14
C PHE A 154 4.95 6.62 -2.01
N LEU A 155 3.84 6.00 -2.36
CA LEU A 155 2.83 5.52 -1.42
C LEU A 155 2.83 4.00 -1.36
N LEU A 156 3.09 3.47 -0.18
CA LEU A 156 2.91 2.06 0.14
C LEU A 156 1.48 1.87 0.68
N VAL A 157 0.76 0.87 0.19
CA VAL A 157 -0.61 0.59 0.64
C VAL A 157 -0.70 -0.89 1.00
N ASP A 158 -1.00 -1.19 2.26
CA ASP A 158 -1.08 -2.57 2.76
C ASP A 158 -2.54 -2.97 3.00
N GLU A 159 -3.01 -3.95 2.22
CA GLU A 159 -4.34 -4.57 2.31
C GLU A 159 -5.52 -3.57 2.42
N LEU A 160 -5.67 -2.75 1.36
CA LEU A 160 -6.67 -1.70 1.27
C LEU A 160 -8.11 -2.21 1.43
N SER A 161 -8.40 -3.39 0.87
CA SER A 161 -9.75 -3.94 0.75
C SER A 161 -10.24 -4.67 1.98
N LEU A 162 -9.36 -4.97 2.95
CA LEU A 162 -9.66 -5.83 4.09
C LEU A 162 -10.78 -5.26 4.98
N GLY A 163 -11.85 -6.06 5.16
CA GLY A 163 -12.97 -5.71 6.04
C GLY A 163 -13.83 -4.55 5.56
N LEU A 164 -13.78 -4.19 4.28
CA LEU A 164 -14.61 -3.16 3.67
C LEU A 164 -15.76 -3.75 2.85
N MET A 165 -16.88 -3.02 2.83
CA MET A 165 -17.98 -3.31 1.89
C MET A 165 -17.53 -3.03 0.44
N PRO A 166 -18.00 -3.80 -0.57
CA PRO A 166 -17.56 -3.67 -1.96
C PRO A 166 -17.55 -2.24 -2.51
N LYS A 167 -18.60 -1.48 -2.25
CA LYS A 167 -18.71 -0.07 -2.68
C LYS A 167 -17.62 0.82 -2.10
N MET A 168 -17.16 0.55 -0.86
CA MET A 168 -16.10 1.33 -0.23
C MET A 168 -14.73 0.92 -0.79
N VAL A 169 -14.57 -0.36 -1.13
CA VAL A 169 -13.38 -0.85 -1.86
C VAL A 169 -13.27 -0.11 -3.18
N ASP A 170 -14.35 -0.04 -3.99
CA ASP A 170 -14.35 0.67 -5.27
C ASP A 170 -13.90 2.13 -5.12
N LEU A 171 -14.45 2.86 -4.15
CA LEU A 171 -14.07 4.26 -3.88
C LEU A 171 -12.58 4.41 -3.52
N CYS A 172 -12.03 3.50 -2.72
CA CYS A 172 -10.62 3.52 -2.36
C CYS A 172 -9.71 3.22 -3.57
N PHE A 173 -10.08 2.25 -4.41
CA PHE A 173 -9.34 1.93 -5.63
C PHE A 173 -9.41 3.06 -6.67
N GLU A 174 -10.56 3.73 -6.83
CA GLU A 174 -10.70 4.93 -7.66
C GLU A 174 -9.82 6.09 -7.16
N ALA A 175 -9.71 6.25 -5.84
CA ALA A 175 -8.80 7.23 -5.26
C ALA A 175 -7.34 6.91 -5.60
N LEU A 176 -6.88 5.65 -5.52
CA LEU A 176 -5.54 5.26 -5.94
C LEU A 176 -5.30 5.53 -7.42
N LEU A 177 -6.27 5.23 -8.30
CA LEU A 177 -6.17 5.55 -9.73
C LEU A 177 -6.05 7.06 -9.98
N THR A 178 -6.80 7.87 -9.23
CA THR A 178 -6.72 9.33 -9.32
C THR A 178 -5.35 9.83 -8.87
N LEU A 179 -4.81 9.29 -7.79
CA LEU A 179 -3.48 9.62 -7.30
C LEU A 179 -2.38 9.24 -8.31
N LYS A 180 -2.49 8.04 -8.90
CA LYS A 180 -1.60 7.59 -9.98
C LYS A 180 -1.63 8.54 -11.17
N ARG A 181 -2.83 8.94 -11.66
CA ARG A 181 -2.98 9.91 -12.77
C ARG A 181 -2.34 11.25 -12.46
N ASN A 182 -2.27 11.62 -11.19
CA ASN A 182 -1.58 12.82 -10.71
C ASN A 182 -0.07 12.61 -10.51
N GLY A 183 0.48 11.48 -10.96
CA GLY A 183 1.90 11.18 -10.96
C GLY A 183 2.46 10.56 -9.68
N LEU A 184 1.61 10.19 -8.71
CA LEU A 184 2.06 9.48 -7.52
C LEU A 184 2.44 8.03 -7.88
N THR A 185 3.60 7.59 -7.42
CA THR A 185 4.02 6.19 -7.53
C THR A 185 3.44 5.39 -6.39
N ILE A 186 2.87 4.22 -6.66
CA ILE A 186 2.15 3.42 -5.66
C ILE A 186 2.64 1.97 -5.69
N LEU A 187 2.99 1.42 -4.54
CA LEU A 187 3.11 -0.02 -4.31
C LEU A 187 1.89 -0.47 -3.51
N LEU A 188 1.03 -1.24 -4.14
CA LEU A 188 -0.17 -1.81 -3.55
C LEU A 188 0.09 -3.27 -3.16
N VAL A 189 -0.06 -3.58 -1.89
CA VAL A 189 -0.08 -4.96 -1.39
C VAL A 189 -1.52 -5.39 -1.21
N GLU A 190 -1.90 -6.49 -1.85
CA GLU A 190 -3.27 -7.00 -1.81
C GLU A 190 -3.32 -8.52 -1.81
N GLN A 191 -4.39 -9.04 -1.23
CA GLN A 191 -4.78 -10.44 -1.35
C GLN A 191 -5.83 -10.60 -2.46
N ASN A 192 -6.68 -9.59 -2.67
CA ASN A 192 -7.68 -9.59 -3.75
C ASN A 192 -7.01 -9.34 -5.10
N THR A 193 -6.58 -10.43 -5.74
CA THR A 193 -5.83 -10.41 -7.00
C THR A 193 -6.61 -9.74 -8.13
N ALA A 194 -7.90 -10.05 -8.28
CA ALA A 194 -8.71 -9.54 -9.39
C ALA A 194 -8.77 -8.01 -9.38
N ARG A 195 -9.07 -7.42 -8.22
CA ARG A 195 -9.14 -5.96 -8.06
C ARG A 195 -7.79 -5.27 -8.27
N ALA A 196 -6.71 -5.85 -7.73
CA ALA A 196 -5.37 -5.29 -7.90
C ALA A 196 -4.93 -5.31 -9.37
N LEU A 197 -5.20 -6.40 -10.09
CA LEU A 197 -4.90 -6.53 -11.51
C LEU A 197 -5.65 -5.51 -12.39
N ASP A 198 -6.84 -5.04 -11.95
CA ASP A 198 -7.62 -4.06 -12.72
C ASP A 198 -6.97 -2.67 -12.75
N ILE A 199 -6.14 -2.33 -11.75
CA ILE A 199 -5.57 -0.99 -11.62
C ILE A 199 -4.04 -0.94 -11.74
N ALA A 200 -3.35 -2.08 -11.55
CA ALA A 200 -1.89 -2.13 -11.61
C ALA A 200 -1.36 -2.08 -13.05
N ASP A 201 -0.16 -1.52 -13.22
CA ASP A 201 0.61 -1.60 -14.46
C ASP A 201 1.41 -2.90 -14.51
N GLU A 202 2.14 -3.17 -13.42
CA GLU A 202 2.93 -4.37 -13.20
C GLU A 202 2.54 -5.07 -11.91
N VAL A 203 2.79 -6.37 -11.89
CA VAL A 203 2.52 -7.20 -10.71
C VAL A 203 3.68 -8.12 -10.40
N CYS A 204 3.91 -8.33 -9.11
CA CYS A 204 4.71 -9.41 -8.57
C CYS A 204 3.84 -10.31 -7.70
N ILE A 205 4.04 -11.63 -7.79
CA ILE A 205 3.37 -12.59 -6.91
C ILE A 205 4.41 -13.21 -6.00
N LEU A 206 4.17 -13.13 -4.69
CA LEU A 206 4.96 -13.78 -3.65
C LEU A 206 4.27 -15.05 -3.17
N ALA A 207 5.06 -16.10 -2.99
CA ALA A 207 4.66 -17.31 -2.25
C ALA A 207 5.81 -17.74 -1.33
N SER A 208 5.50 -17.97 -0.05
CA SER A 208 6.49 -18.39 0.97
C SER A 208 7.76 -17.54 0.97
N GLY A 209 7.61 -16.22 0.91
CA GLY A 209 8.70 -15.25 0.94
C GLY A 209 9.53 -15.13 -0.34
N ARG A 210 9.13 -15.76 -1.43
CA ARG A 210 9.86 -15.77 -2.72
C ARG A 210 9.00 -15.22 -3.84
N LEU A 211 9.67 -14.60 -4.81
CA LEU A 211 9.03 -14.17 -6.06
C LEU A 211 8.75 -15.40 -6.93
N VAL A 212 7.47 -15.60 -7.28
CA VAL A 212 7.05 -16.70 -8.17
C VAL A 212 6.62 -16.22 -9.55
N TYR A 213 6.22 -14.95 -9.66
CA TYR A 213 5.87 -14.32 -10.94
C TYR A 213 6.14 -12.83 -10.91
N ARG A 214 6.56 -12.27 -12.05
CA ARG A 214 6.58 -10.83 -12.35
C ARG A 214 6.19 -10.62 -13.82
N GLY A 215 5.36 -9.62 -14.07
CA GLY A 215 4.97 -9.23 -15.42
C GLY A 215 3.98 -8.08 -15.43
N SER A 216 3.48 -7.71 -16.60
CA SER A 216 2.41 -6.75 -16.73
C SER A 216 1.10 -7.30 -16.16
N SER A 217 0.20 -6.41 -15.71
CA SER A 217 -1.12 -6.84 -15.23
C SER A 217 -1.96 -7.49 -16.33
N GLY A 218 -1.77 -7.09 -17.60
CA GLY A 218 -2.42 -7.72 -18.76
C GLY A 218 -2.02 -9.18 -18.91
N GLU A 219 -0.71 -9.48 -18.95
CA GLU A 219 -0.20 -10.86 -19.01
C GLU A 219 -0.62 -11.69 -17.80
N ALA A 220 -0.68 -11.05 -16.62
CA ALA A 220 -1.11 -11.72 -15.40
C ALA A 220 -2.59 -12.12 -15.46
N LYS A 221 -3.46 -11.28 -16.04
CA LYS A 221 -4.90 -11.60 -16.23
C LYS A 221 -5.09 -12.81 -17.13
N GLU A 222 -4.32 -12.94 -18.21
CA GLU A 222 -4.37 -14.10 -19.11
C GLU A 222 -3.95 -15.40 -18.41
N LYS A 223 -3.10 -15.31 -17.39
CA LYS A 223 -2.60 -16.45 -16.61
C LYS A 223 -3.33 -16.64 -15.26
N GLN A 224 -4.44 -15.95 -15.02
CA GLN A 224 -5.13 -15.93 -13.74
C GLN A 224 -5.47 -17.32 -13.18
N GLY A 225 -5.90 -18.25 -14.03
CA GLY A 225 -6.17 -19.63 -13.61
C GLY A 225 -4.94 -20.41 -13.10
N LEU A 226 -3.72 -20.05 -13.55
CA LEU A 226 -2.48 -20.62 -13.01
C LEU A 226 -2.16 -20.05 -11.63
N PHE A 227 -2.48 -18.76 -11.38
CA PHE A 227 -2.20 -18.11 -10.11
C PHE A 227 -3.16 -18.53 -9.00
N GLU A 228 -4.40 -18.91 -9.31
CA GLU A 228 -5.34 -19.47 -8.33
C GLU A 228 -4.75 -20.68 -7.61
N THR A 229 -3.98 -21.50 -8.30
CA THR A 229 -3.26 -22.63 -7.72
C THR A 229 -2.16 -22.18 -6.74
N TYR A 230 -1.43 -21.11 -7.05
CA TYR A 230 -0.37 -20.57 -6.18
C TYR A 230 -0.91 -19.72 -5.02
N LEU A 231 -2.05 -19.06 -5.23
CA LEU A 231 -2.68 -18.19 -4.24
C LEU A 231 -3.58 -18.96 -3.25
N GLY A 232 -3.79 -20.27 -3.47
CA GLY A 232 -4.64 -21.11 -2.61
C GLY A 232 -6.13 -20.73 -2.69
N VAL A 233 -6.55 -19.98 -3.71
CA VAL A 233 -7.95 -19.67 -3.97
C VAL A 233 -8.54 -20.84 -4.76
N VAL A 234 -8.99 -21.86 -4.04
CA VAL A 234 -9.92 -22.82 -4.63
C VAL A 234 -11.23 -22.07 -4.82
N CYS A 235 -11.56 -21.68 -6.05
CA CYS A 235 -12.92 -21.32 -6.39
C CYS A 235 -13.81 -22.52 -6.04
N GLU A 236 -14.70 -22.37 -5.05
CA GLU A 236 -15.87 -23.21 -4.94
C GLU A 236 -16.69 -22.99 -6.22
N ALA A 237 -16.36 -23.78 -7.24
CA ALA A 237 -17.16 -23.87 -8.44
C ALA A 237 -18.52 -24.41 -8.03
N SER A 238 -19.53 -23.53 -8.07
CA SER A 238 -20.95 -23.82 -8.28
C SER A 238 -21.35 -25.32 -8.21
N ALA A 239 -21.72 -25.76 -7.02
CA ALA A 239 -22.64 -26.87 -6.89
C ALA A 239 -24.07 -26.31 -7.03
N SER A 240 -24.47 -26.08 -8.29
CA SER A 240 -25.87 -25.88 -8.65
C SER A 240 -26.18 -26.71 -9.88
N SER A 241 -26.57 -27.95 -9.66
CA SER A 241 -27.53 -28.70 -10.49
C SER A 241 -27.70 -30.13 -9.95
N SER A 242 -28.72 -30.34 -9.17
CA SER A 242 -29.67 -31.44 -9.29
C SER A 242 -30.82 -31.23 -8.33
#